data_b8c9e2e03032bee74e52fc9f192aee9a
#
_entry.id   b8c9e2e03032bee74e52fc9f192aee9a
#
_cell.length_a   1.000
_cell.length_b   1.000
_cell.length_c   1.000
_cell.angle_alpha   90.00
_cell.angle_beta   90.00
_cell.angle_gamma   90.00
#
_symmetry.space_group_name_H-M   'P 1'
#
loop_
_entity.id
_entity.type
_entity.pdbx_description
1 polymer ?
#
loop_
_entity_poly.entity_id
_entity_poly.type
_entity_poly.pdbx_seq_one_letter_code
_entity_poly.pdbx_strand_id
1 'polypeptide(L)'
;MVRDGSNLIVHLAPAPVILRIATLTARVRHDPLPYLAREVALVSYLAGVGAPVMAPSDLVPAGPYVVDGWALSAWQLVEHQPERVPGVRAAFTALDELHAAMRGFPGELPWLNPAVDDFDRALAYALETQLVSATEAADLTGRRDGLLDELRRLAPERQALHGDSFARNAVETARGPVWLDFEDCCSGPPVWDLAILVRRDPEPGLVAEIERRHGRPALDAATALRIVQVEPWFRIHEARLEQGW
;
A
#
# COMPACT_ATOMS: atom_id res chain seq x y z
N MET A 1 4.44 16.86 -14.38
CA MET A 1 4.32 15.41 -14.15
C MET A 1 5.54 14.96 -13.37
N VAL A 2 5.39 14.17 -12.33
CA VAL A 2 6.49 13.62 -11.52
C VAL A 2 6.67 12.12 -11.82
N ARG A 3 5.58 11.37 -11.87
CA ARG A 3 5.58 9.91 -12.11
C ARG A 3 4.28 9.49 -12.78
N ASP A 4 4.36 8.54 -13.70
CA ASP A 4 3.23 7.80 -14.28
C ASP A 4 3.41 6.31 -13.93
N GLY A 5 2.59 5.82 -13.01
CA GLY A 5 2.59 4.46 -12.49
C GLY A 5 1.17 3.92 -12.42
N SER A 6 0.81 3.25 -11.32
CA SER A 6 -0.59 2.86 -11.04
C SER A 6 -1.49 4.09 -10.89
N ASN A 7 -0.90 5.20 -10.47
CA ASN A 7 -1.49 6.54 -10.38
C ASN A 7 -0.58 7.56 -11.06
N LEU A 8 -1.17 8.63 -11.56
CA LEU A 8 -0.43 9.77 -12.09
C LEU A 8 -0.13 10.74 -10.94
N ILE A 9 1.15 11.08 -10.76
CA ILE A 9 1.62 12.04 -9.75
C ILE A 9 2.01 13.34 -10.43
N VAL A 10 1.40 14.44 -10.01
CA VAL A 10 1.59 15.77 -10.59
C VAL A 10 1.99 16.77 -9.50
N HIS A 11 3.08 17.49 -9.71
CA HIS A 11 3.45 18.64 -8.89
C HIS A 11 2.81 19.92 -9.45
N LEU A 12 2.07 20.65 -8.63
CA LEU A 12 1.44 21.93 -8.98
C LEU A 12 2.41 23.10 -8.79
N ALA A 13 3.58 23.04 -9.47
CA ALA A 13 4.59 24.10 -9.35
C ALA A 13 4.03 25.50 -9.71
N PRO A 14 4.41 26.57 -8.98
CA PRO A 14 5.42 26.59 -7.91
C PRO A 14 4.87 26.23 -6.52
N ALA A 15 3.58 25.92 -6.38
CA ALA A 15 3.01 25.55 -5.09
C ALA A 15 3.59 24.20 -4.62
N PRO A 16 3.86 24.00 -3.32
CA PRO A 16 4.36 22.75 -2.77
C PRO A 16 3.22 21.72 -2.61
N VAL A 17 2.47 21.48 -3.69
CA VAL A 17 1.32 20.58 -3.72
C VAL A 17 1.56 19.46 -4.73
N ILE A 18 1.38 18.25 -4.28
CA ILE A 18 1.35 17.04 -5.11
C ILE A 18 -0.10 16.59 -5.27
N LEU A 19 -0.53 16.41 -6.51
CA LEU A 19 -1.77 15.70 -6.82
C LEU A 19 -1.45 14.24 -7.14
N ARG A 20 -2.24 13.33 -6.57
CA ARG A 20 -2.30 11.94 -6.95
C ARG A 20 -3.63 11.69 -7.62
N ILE A 21 -3.58 11.26 -8.89
CA ILE A 21 -4.73 11.05 -9.76
C ILE A 21 -4.84 9.55 -10.03
N ALA A 22 -5.96 8.95 -9.68
CA ALA A 22 -6.21 7.54 -9.94
C ALA A 22 -6.36 7.29 -11.44
N THR A 23 -5.44 6.53 -12.03
CA THR A 23 -5.43 6.19 -13.46
C THR A 23 -5.65 4.68 -13.66
N LEU A 24 -4.61 3.86 -13.60
CA LEU A 24 -4.76 2.41 -13.68
C LEU A 24 -5.60 1.85 -12.52
N THR A 25 -5.38 2.37 -11.32
CA THR A 25 -6.17 1.96 -10.14
C THR A 25 -7.67 2.23 -10.34
N ALA A 26 -8.05 3.33 -11.00
CA ALA A 26 -9.46 3.62 -11.31
C ALA A 26 -10.06 2.61 -12.30
N ARG A 27 -9.27 2.12 -13.26
CA ARG A 27 -9.73 1.10 -14.22
C ARG A 27 -9.96 -0.25 -13.55
N VAL A 28 -9.03 -0.66 -12.68
CA VAL A 28 -9.07 -1.96 -12.01
C VAL A 28 -10.09 -1.97 -10.87
N ARG A 29 -10.14 -0.89 -10.07
CA ARG A 29 -11.01 -0.79 -8.89
C ARG A 29 -12.43 -0.33 -9.22
N HIS A 30 -12.68 0.20 -10.43
CA HIS A 30 -13.92 0.84 -10.92
C HIS A 30 -14.35 2.08 -10.12
N ASP A 31 -14.26 2.04 -8.79
CA ASP A 31 -14.51 3.19 -7.91
C ASP A 31 -13.30 3.39 -6.98
N PRO A 32 -12.39 4.32 -7.27
CA PRO A 32 -11.23 4.62 -6.44
C PRO A 32 -11.55 5.52 -5.24
N LEU A 33 -12.72 6.18 -5.18
CA LEU A 33 -13.03 7.15 -4.15
C LEU A 33 -12.99 6.60 -2.72
N PRO A 34 -13.51 5.39 -2.42
CA PRO A 34 -13.39 4.80 -1.08
C PRO A 34 -11.93 4.56 -0.65
N TYR A 35 -11.04 4.23 -1.58
CA TYR A 35 -9.61 4.04 -1.31
C TYR A 35 -8.95 5.37 -0.95
N LEU A 36 -9.17 6.41 -1.77
CA LEU A 36 -8.65 7.75 -1.52
C LEU A 36 -9.22 8.34 -0.22
N ALA A 37 -10.49 8.11 0.10
CA ALA A 37 -11.11 8.59 1.33
C ALA A 37 -10.48 7.96 2.57
N ARG A 38 -10.23 6.65 2.56
CA ARG A 38 -9.55 5.94 3.66
C ARG A 38 -8.13 6.44 3.84
N GLU A 39 -7.39 6.57 2.73
CA GLU A 39 -6.04 7.11 2.73
C GLU A 39 -5.99 8.52 3.36
N VAL A 40 -6.84 9.44 2.87
CA VAL A 40 -6.89 10.81 3.40
C VAL A 40 -7.24 10.82 4.89
N ALA A 41 -8.21 10.00 5.33
CA ALA A 41 -8.62 9.93 6.73
C ALA A 41 -7.49 9.42 7.63
N LEU A 42 -6.85 8.30 7.26
CA LEU A 42 -5.77 7.70 8.03
C LEU A 42 -4.55 8.62 8.07
N VAL A 43 -4.10 9.15 6.93
CA VAL A 43 -2.90 9.99 6.88
C VAL A 43 -3.11 11.34 7.56
N SER A 44 -4.32 11.92 7.48
CA SER A 44 -4.65 13.14 8.24
C SER A 44 -4.52 12.92 9.75
N TYR A 45 -5.02 11.79 10.25
CA TYR A 45 -4.84 11.40 11.65
C TYR A 45 -3.35 11.24 12.00
N LEU A 46 -2.61 10.46 11.19
CA LEU A 46 -1.19 10.18 11.43
C LEU A 46 -0.33 11.46 11.42
N ALA A 47 -0.56 12.36 10.47
CA ALA A 47 0.10 13.66 10.43
C ALA A 47 -0.24 14.51 11.68
N GLY A 48 -1.50 14.46 12.12
CA GLY A 48 -1.97 15.16 13.33
C GLY A 48 -1.30 14.68 14.62
N VAL A 49 -0.86 13.42 14.69
CA VAL A 49 -0.11 12.88 15.85
C VAL A 49 1.41 12.88 15.64
N GLY A 50 1.90 13.46 14.54
CA GLY A 50 3.33 13.60 14.25
C GLY A 50 4.03 12.33 13.77
N ALA A 51 3.28 11.36 13.24
CA ALA A 51 3.86 10.15 12.64
C ALA A 51 4.65 10.48 11.36
N PRO A 52 5.63 9.64 10.96
CA PRO A 52 6.50 9.89 9.80
C PRO A 52 5.78 9.62 8.48
N VAL A 53 4.83 10.46 8.10
CA VAL A 53 4.02 10.36 6.88
C VAL A 53 4.08 11.64 6.06
N MET A 54 3.88 11.52 4.73
CA MET A 54 3.60 12.68 3.88
C MET A 54 2.24 13.26 4.27
N ALA A 55 2.24 14.48 4.79
CA ALA A 55 1.02 15.12 5.25
C ALA A 55 0.08 15.49 4.08
N PRO A 56 -1.23 15.57 4.32
CA PRO A 56 -2.16 16.22 3.42
C PRO A 56 -1.72 17.65 3.11
N SER A 57 -2.10 18.18 1.93
CA SER A 57 -1.82 19.58 1.59
C SER A 57 -2.45 20.54 2.60
N ASP A 58 -1.71 21.59 2.98
CA ASP A 58 -2.19 22.69 3.81
C ASP A 58 -2.72 23.88 2.98
N LEU A 59 -2.48 23.87 1.67
CA LEU A 59 -2.93 24.92 0.75
C LEU A 59 -4.32 24.64 0.15
N VAL A 60 -4.66 23.37 0.01
CA VAL A 60 -5.97 22.90 -0.44
C VAL A 60 -6.38 21.69 0.40
N PRO A 61 -7.67 21.48 0.68
CA PRO A 61 -8.11 20.26 1.37
C PRO A 61 -7.60 19.00 0.65
N ALA A 62 -7.32 17.93 1.39
CA ALA A 62 -6.73 16.71 0.81
C ALA A 62 -7.64 15.98 -0.20
N GLY A 63 -8.94 16.20 -0.12
CA GLY A 63 -9.93 15.49 -0.93
C GLY A 63 -10.54 14.29 -0.18
N PRO A 64 -11.00 13.23 -0.89
CA PRO A 64 -10.87 13.05 -2.33
C PRO A 64 -11.74 13.98 -3.18
N TYR A 65 -11.32 14.23 -4.42
CA TYR A 65 -12.04 15.05 -5.39
C TYR A 65 -12.36 14.22 -6.63
N VAL A 66 -13.39 14.68 -7.37
CA VAL A 66 -13.63 14.28 -8.75
C VAL A 66 -13.55 15.53 -9.63
N VAL A 67 -12.60 15.55 -10.56
CA VAL A 67 -12.41 16.65 -11.52
C VAL A 67 -12.36 16.05 -12.93
N ASP A 68 -13.27 16.47 -13.78
CA ASP A 68 -13.41 15.96 -15.15
C ASP A 68 -13.45 14.42 -15.24
N GLY A 69 -14.11 13.78 -14.25
CA GLY A 69 -14.23 12.33 -14.16
C GLY A 69 -13.01 11.61 -13.52
N TRP A 70 -11.96 12.34 -13.17
CA TRP A 70 -10.79 11.77 -12.49
C TRP A 70 -10.88 11.93 -10.97
N ALA A 71 -10.71 10.82 -10.26
CA ALA A 71 -10.60 10.84 -8.81
C ALA A 71 -9.16 11.19 -8.41
N LEU A 72 -9.01 12.11 -7.45
CA LEU A 72 -7.69 12.59 -7.03
C LEU A 72 -7.66 13.03 -5.56
N SER A 73 -6.45 13.09 -5.00
CA SER A 73 -6.13 13.62 -3.67
C SER A 73 -4.94 14.58 -3.73
N ALA A 74 -4.83 15.47 -2.72
CA ALA A 74 -3.82 16.52 -2.67
C ALA A 74 -2.93 16.39 -1.42
N TRP A 75 -1.62 16.42 -1.61
CA TRP A 75 -0.59 16.14 -0.62
C TRP A 75 0.45 17.27 -0.57
N GLN A 76 1.15 17.39 0.54
CA GLN A 76 2.31 18.29 0.62
C GLN A 76 3.47 17.70 -0.19
N LEU A 77 4.21 18.56 -0.89
CA LEU A 77 5.48 18.18 -1.48
C LEU A 77 6.51 17.94 -0.35
N VAL A 78 7.02 16.72 -0.27
CA VAL A 78 8.08 16.37 0.68
C VAL A 78 9.43 16.61 0.03
N GLU A 79 10.27 17.44 0.66
CA GLU A 79 11.68 17.55 0.29
C GLU A 79 12.40 16.26 0.65
N HIS A 80 12.91 15.57 -0.35
CA HIS A 80 13.55 14.27 -0.21
C HIS A 80 14.71 14.15 -1.19
N GLN A 81 15.50 13.08 -1.04
CA GLN A 81 16.56 12.70 -1.96
C GLN A 81 16.01 11.68 -2.97
N PRO A 82 15.70 12.08 -4.23
CA PRO A 82 14.95 11.24 -5.17
C PRO A 82 15.60 9.89 -5.49
N GLU A 83 16.94 9.86 -5.45
CA GLU A 83 17.75 8.67 -5.78
C GLU A 83 17.98 7.73 -4.56
N ARG A 84 17.51 8.13 -3.38
CA ARG A 84 17.72 7.34 -2.15
C ARG A 84 16.43 6.72 -1.65
N VAL A 85 16.38 5.39 -1.74
CA VAL A 85 15.41 4.57 -1.02
C VAL A 85 15.97 4.32 0.39
N PRO A 86 15.18 4.50 1.46
CA PRO A 86 15.62 4.14 2.80
C PRO A 86 16.09 2.69 2.88
N GLY A 87 17.17 2.44 3.60
CA GLY A 87 17.59 1.07 3.90
C GLY A 87 16.51 0.34 4.70
N VAL A 88 16.39 -0.97 4.52
CA VAL A 88 15.31 -1.77 5.11
C VAL A 88 15.21 -1.62 6.63
N ARG A 89 16.32 -1.48 7.33
CA ARG A 89 16.32 -1.26 8.79
C ARG A 89 15.82 0.11 9.20
N ALA A 90 16.17 1.17 8.47
CA ALA A 90 15.65 2.50 8.73
C ALA A 90 14.13 2.57 8.43
N ALA A 91 13.71 1.95 7.33
CA ALA A 91 12.30 1.81 6.98
C ALA A 91 11.53 0.99 8.03
N PHE A 92 12.12 -0.08 8.57
CA PHE A 92 11.52 -0.86 9.66
C PHE A 92 11.31 -0.03 10.92
N THR A 93 12.32 0.77 11.34
CA THR A 93 12.19 1.63 12.51
C THR A 93 11.06 2.64 12.33
N ALA A 94 11.00 3.30 11.16
CA ALA A 94 9.93 4.23 10.83
C ALA A 94 8.55 3.52 10.72
N LEU A 95 8.51 2.26 10.27
CA LEU A 95 7.27 1.46 10.24
C LEU A 95 6.80 1.07 11.65
N ASP A 96 7.71 0.75 12.56
CA ASP A 96 7.37 0.47 13.97
C ASP A 96 6.75 1.71 14.65
N GLU A 97 7.30 2.92 14.40
CA GLU A 97 6.73 4.18 14.86
C GLU A 97 5.35 4.44 14.25
N LEU A 98 5.22 4.19 12.94
CA LEU A 98 3.96 4.29 12.23
C LEU A 98 2.89 3.34 12.79
N HIS A 99 3.22 2.07 13.01
CA HIS A 99 2.34 1.07 13.62
C HIS A 99 1.93 1.47 15.04
N ALA A 100 2.84 2.08 15.82
CA ALA A 100 2.50 2.61 17.14
C ALA A 100 1.43 3.70 17.07
N ALA A 101 1.56 4.64 16.13
CA ALA A 101 0.58 5.69 15.89
C ALA A 101 -0.75 5.13 15.35
N MET A 102 -0.69 4.17 14.40
CA MET A 102 -1.87 3.55 13.79
C MET A 102 -2.77 2.81 14.77
N ARG A 103 -2.26 2.30 15.90
CA ARG A 103 -3.09 1.67 16.94
C ARG A 103 -4.14 2.61 17.53
N GLY A 104 -3.89 3.92 17.49
CA GLY A 104 -4.82 4.95 17.98
C GLY A 104 -5.80 5.46 16.92
N PHE A 105 -5.74 4.99 15.67
CA PHE A 105 -6.64 5.45 14.63
C PHE A 105 -8.10 5.06 14.94
N PRO A 106 -9.02 6.05 15.04
CA PRO A 106 -10.40 5.77 15.45
C PRO A 106 -11.31 5.32 14.32
N GLY A 107 -10.84 5.40 13.06
CA GLY A 107 -11.64 5.04 11.88
C GLY A 107 -11.65 3.54 11.63
N GLU A 108 -12.66 3.10 10.88
CA GLU A 108 -12.77 1.72 10.42
C GLU A 108 -12.05 1.51 9.10
N LEU A 109 -11.30 0.41 9.01
CA LEU A 109 -10.61 -0.03 7.81
C LEU A 109 -11.02 -1.47 7.47
N PRO A 110 -11.20 -1.81 6.19
CA PRO A 110 -11.52 -3.17 5.77
C PRO A 110 -10.36 -4.11 6.09
N TRP A 111 -10.67 -5.34 6.48
CA TRP A 111 -9.67 -6.33 6.85
C TRP A 111 -8.90 -6.82 5.61
N LEU A 112 -7.58 -6.65 5.63
CA LEU A 112 -6.63 -7.02 4.55
C LEU A 112 -7.18 -6.75 3.14
N ASN A 113 -7.74 -5.54 2.94
CA ASN A 113 -8.37 -5.15 1.68
C ASN A 113 -7.53 -5.46 0.43
N PRO A 114 -6.18 -5.26 0.43
CA PRO A 114 -5.35 -5.62 -0.71
C PRO A 114 -5.45 -7.11 -1.11
N ALA A 115 -5.56 -8.00 -0.12
CA ALA A 115 -5.65 -9.44 -0.35
C ALA A 115 -7.09 -9.97 -0.48
N VAL A 116 -8.09 -9.14 -0.25
CA VAL A 116 -9.53 -9.50 -0.35
C VAL A 116 -10.16 -8.78 -1.53
N ASP A 117 -10.78 -7.62 -1.30
CA ASP A 117 -11.56 -6.91 -2.32
C ASP A 117 -10.70 -6.43 -3.51
N ASP A 118 -9.50 -5.87 -3.24
CA ASP A 118 -8.63 -5.37 -4.29
C ASP A 118 -8.05 -6.50 -5.15
N PHE A 119 -7.70 -7.63 -4.53
CA PHE A 119 -7.31 -8.84 -5.26
C PHE A 119 -8.43 -9.34 -6.18
N ASP A 120 -9.67 -9.44 -5.66
CA ASP A 120 -10.81 -9.91 -6.44
C ASP A 120 -11.08 -9.00 -7.65
N ARG A 121 -10.96 -7.68 -7.49
CA ARG A 121 -11.10 -6.70 -8.58
C ARG A 121 -9.98 -6.82 -9.62
N ALA A 122 -8.74 -6.92 -9.17
CA ALA A 122 -7.60 -7.09 -10.06
C ALA A 122 -7.68 -8.41 -10.84
N LEU A 123 -8.09 -9.48 -10.17
CA LEU A 123 -8.25 -10.79 -10.81
C LEU A 123 -9.40 -10.79 -11.82
N ALA A 124 -10.54 -10.16 -11.50
CA ALA A 124 -11.66 -9.99 -12.42
C ALA A 124 -11.23 -9.21 -13.66
N TYR A 125 -10.53 -8.08 -13.48
CA TYR A 125 -10.00 -7.28 -14.59
C TYR A 125 -9.02 -8.09 -15.45
N ALA A 126 -8.09 -8.83 -14.83
CA ALA A 126 -7.13 -9.67 -15.55
C ALA A 126 -7.81 -10.81 -16.33
N LEU A 127 -8.91 -11.36 -15.80
CA LEU A 127 -9.71 -12.38 -16.48
C LEU A 127 -10.49 -11.80 -17.66
N GLU A 128 -11.16 -10.65 -17.48
CA GLU A 128 -11.89 -9.94 -18.54
C GLU A 128 -10.98 -9.51 -19.69
N THR A 129 -9.76 -9.08 -19.38
CA THR A 129 -8.74 -8.68 -20.36
C THR A 129 -7.89 -9.84 -20.87
N GLN A 130 -8.22 -11.08 -20.51
CA GLN A 130 -7.54 -12.31 -20.95
C GLN A 130 -6.05 -12.40 -20.56
N LEU A 131 -5.64 -11.70 -19.51
CA LEU A 131 -4.28 -11.77 -18.94
C LEU A 131 -4.07 -13.01 -18.08
N VAL A 132 -5.17 -13.62 -17.60
CA VAL A 132 -5.19 -14.88 -16.90
C VAL A 132 -6.31 -15.76 -17.44
N SER A 133 -6.14 -17.07 -17.41
CA SER A 133 -7.20 -18.05 -17.75
C SER A 133 -8.14 -18.27 -16.56
N ALA A 134 -9.33 -18.81 -16.82
CA ALA A 134 -10.28 -19.18 -15.77
C ALA A 134 -9.69 -20.22 -14.79
N THR A 135 -8.85 -21.14 -15.26
CA THR A 135 -8.17 -22.12 -14.43
C THR A 135 -7.15 -21.48 -13.50
N GLU A 136 -6.32 -20.57 -14.02
CA GLU A 136 -5.36 -19.81 -13.22
C GLU A 136 -6.07 -18.91 -12.18
N ALA A 137 -7.17 -18.26 -12.57
CA ALA A 137 -7.97 -17.45 -11.66
C ALA A 137 -8.53 -18.28 -10.50
N ALA A 138 -9.04 -19.48 -10.77
CA ALA A 138 -9.54 -20.40 -9.74
C ALA A 138 -8.40 -20.88 -8.80
N ASP A 139 -7.21 -21.19 -9.34
CA ASP A 139 -6.05 -21.59 -8.54
C ASP A 139 -5.60 -20.43 -7.63
N LEU A 140 -5.45 -19.22 -8.18
CA LEU A 140 -5.06 -18.03 -7.40
C LEU A 140 -6.04 -17.73 -6.28
N THR A 141 -7.35 -17.83 -6.55
CA THR A 141 -8.40 -17.63 -5.55
C THR A 141 -8.30 -18.67 -4.43
N GLY A 142 -8.19 -19.97 -4.78
CA GLY A 142 -8.09 -21.04 -3.78
C GLY A 142 -6.84 -20.92 -2.91
N ARG A 143 -5.71 -20.57 -3.49
CA ARG A 143 -4.46 -20.32 -2.75
C ARG A 143 -4.58 -19.09 -1.83
N ARG A 144 -5.14 -17.99 -2.32
CA ARG A 144 -5.40 -16.79 -1.53
C ARG A 144 -6.29 -17.11 -0.33
N ASP A 145 -7.39 -17.80 -0.51
CA ASP A 145 -8.35 -18.12 0.54
C ASP A 145 -7.73 -19.00 1.64
N GLY A 146 -6.99 -20.04 1.25
CA GLY A 146 -6.27 -20.89 2.21
C GLY A 146 -5.25 -20.10 3.04
N LEU A 147 -4.49 -19.21 2.41
CA LEU A 147 -3.50 -18.36 3.10
C LEU A 147 -4.14 -17.30 4.00
N LEU A 148 -5.29 -16.74 3.60
CA LEU A 148 -6.06 -15.82 4.44
C LEU A 148 -6.54 -16.51 5.72
N ASP A 149 -7.09 -17.72 5.61
CA ASP A 149 -7.55 -18.49 6.76
C ASP A 149 -6.39 -18.91 7.68
N GLU A 150 -5.26 -19.28 7.09
CA GLU A 150 -4.05 -19.56 7.83
C GLU A 150 -3.55 -18.33 8.60
N LEU A 151 -3.44 -17.18 7.94
CA LEU A 151 -2.98 -15.94 8.56
C LEU A 151 -3.93 -15.48 9.68
N ARG A 152 -5.26 -15.58 9.49
CA ARG A 152 -6.24 -15.29 10.53
C ARG A 152 -6.02 -16.11 11.80
N ARG A 153 -5.68 -17.38 11.63
CA ARG A 153 -5.44 -18.30 12.74
C ARG A 153 -4.10 -18.05 13.44
N LEU A 154 -3.05 -17.71 12.67
CA LEU A 154 -1.69 -17.53 13.18
C LEU A 154 -1.47 -16.14 13.80
N ALA A 155 -2.13 -15.12 13.30
CA ALA A 155 -1.98 -13.73 13.71
C ALA A 155 -3.37 -13.06 13.82
N PRO A 156 -4.12 -13.29 14.92
CA PRO A 156 -5.48 -12.80 15.11
C PRO A 156 -5.55 -11.30 15.47
N GLU A 157 -4.43 -10.67 15.79
CA GLU A 157 -4.39 -9.25 16.14
C GLU A 157 -4.81 -8.36 14.97
N ARG A 158 -5.40 -7.19 15.32
CA ARG A 158 -5.85 -6.21 14.33
C ARG A 158 -5.49 -4.79 14.75
N GLN A 159 -4.91 -4.07 13.82
CA GLN A 159 -4.75 -2.61 13.88
C GLN A 159 -4.83 -2.04 12.47
N ALA A 160 -4.81 -0.71 12.35
CA ALA A 160 -4.58 -0.07 11.05
C ALA A 160 -3.17 -0.41 10.55
N LEU A 161 -3.05 -0.60 9.24
CA LEU A 161 -1.83 -0.96 8.51
C LEU A 161 -1.65 -0.04 7.31
N HIS A 162 -0.39 0.07 6.85
CA HIS A 162 -0.06 0.72 5.58
C HIS A 162 -0.67 -0.04 4.38
N GLY A 163 -0.59 -1.38 4.41
CA GLY A 163 -1.13 -2.27 3.38
C GLY A 163 -0.16 -2.57 2.24
N ASP A 164 0.74 -1.63 1.90
CA ASP A 164 1.82 -1.79 0.91
C ASP A 164 3.13 -1.15 1.41
N SER A 165 3.61 -1.58 2.56
CA SER A 165 4.79 -1.06 3.27
C SER A 165 6.13 -1.44 2.62
N PHE A 166 6.18 -1.40 1.30
CA PHE A 166 7.40 -1.61 0.56
C PHE A 166 8.36 -0.42 0.74
N ALA A 167 9.65 -0.65 0.95
CA ALA A 167 10.60 0.44 1.28
C ALA A 167 10.63 1.59 0.24
N ARG A 168 10.24 1.33 -1.02
CA ARG A 168 10.09 2.37 -2.05
C ARG A 168 8.86 3.26 -1.87
N ASN A 169 7.94 2.88 -0.99
CA ASN A 169 6.83 3.72 -0.55
C ASN A 169 7.22 4.58 0.66
N ALA A 170 8.52 4.64 0.98
CA ALA A 170 9.10 5.62 1.87
C ALA A 170 10.18 6.43 1.14
N VAL A 171 10.35 7.68 1.53
CA VAL A 171 11.38 8.59 0.99
C VAL A 171 12.31 9.02 2.10
N GLU A 172 13.60 9.15 1.77
CA GLU A 172 14.60 9.62 2.72
C GLU A 172 14.56 11.15 2.84
N THR A 173 14.35 11.64 4.04
CA THR A 173 14.35 13.07 4.36
C THR A 173 15.48 13.43 5.33
N ALA A 174 15.68 14.72 5.59
CA ALA A 174 16.64 15.17 6.60
C ALA A 174 16.27 14.69 8.04
N ARG A 175 15.03 14.24 8.26
CA ARG A 175 14.53 13.75 9.55
C ARG A 175 14.39 12.22 9.60
N GLY A 176 14.82 11.52 8.57
CA GLY A 176 14.65 10.08 8.38
C GLY A 176 13.55 9.73 7.38
N PRO A 177 13.22 8.43 7.27
CA PRO A 177 12.21 7.95 6.33
C PRO A 177 10.82 8.52 6.62
N VAL A 178 10.10 8.91 5.56
CA VAL A 178 8.71 9.35 5.58
C VAL A 178 7.90 8.46 4.65
N TRP A 179 6.81 7.88 5.17
CA TRP A 179 5.94 6.97 4.44
C TRP A 179 4.96 7.69 3.54
N LEU A 180 4.75 7.15 2.35
CA LEU A 180 3.86 7.62 1.28
C LEU A 180 2.93 6.49 0.87
N ASP A 181 1.91 6.82 0.05
CA ASP A 181 1.12 5.85 -0.71
C ASP A 181 0.32 4.87 0.16
N PHE A 182 -0.60 5.42 0.96
CA PHE A 182 -1.49 4.67 1.85
C PHE A 182 -2.79 4.20 1.18
N GLU A 183 -2.87 4.13 -0.15
CA GLU A 183 -4.11 3.74 -0.84
C GLU A 183 -4.56 2.32 -0.50
N ASP A 184 -3.62 1.46 -0.11
CA ASP A 184 -3.86 0.09 0.31
C ASP A 184 -4.08 -0.05 1.82
N CYS A 185 -4.23 1.08 2.54
CA CYS A 185 -4.45 1.03 3.98
C CYS A 185 -5.65 0.16 4.35
N CYS A 186 -5.43 -0.67 5.36
CA CYS A 186 -6.39 -1.70 5.76
C CYS A 186 -6.28 -1.98 7.26
N SER A 187 -7.14 -2.81 7.80
CA SER A 187 -6.95 -3.41 9.12
C SER A 187 -6.37 -4.82 8.98
N GLY A 188 -5.52 -5.21 9.92
CA GLY A 188 -4.93 -6.56 9.89
C GLY A 188 -3.82 -6.75 10.91
N PRO A 189 -3.15 -7.92 10.86
CA PRO A 189 -2.00 -8.18 11.72
C PRO A 189 -0.76 -7.42 11.24
N PRO A 190 0.02 -6.80 12.14
CA PRO A 190 1.24 -6.05 11.79
C PRO A 190 2.25 -6.85 10.97
N VAL A 191 2.28 -8.17 11.12
CA VAL A 191 3.16 -9.04 10.35
C VAL A 191 2.91 -8.97 8.84
N TRP A 192 1.71 -8.55 8.38
CA TRP A 192 1.43 -8.30 6.97
C TRP A 192 2.37 -7.23 6.40
N ASP A 193 2.42 -6.05 7.00
CA ASP A 193 3.31 -4.97 6.58
C ASP A 193 4.78 -5.37 6.70
N LEU A 194 5.15 -6.05 7.79
CA LEU A 194 6.53 -6.50 8.02
C LEU A 194 6.99 -7.51 6.98
N ALA A 195 6.13 -8.42 6.55
CA ALA A 195 6.40 -9.36 5.48
C ALA A 195 6.65 -8.66 4.14
N ILE A 196 5.86 -7.62 3.84
CA ILE A 196 6.03 -6.80 2.62
C ILE A 196 7.39 -6.10 2.65
N LEU A 197 7.73 -5.49 3.78
CA LEU A 197 8.98 -4.74 3.95
C LEU A 197 10.23 -5.60 3.69
N VAL A 198 10.30 -6.78 4.32
CA VAL A 198 11.51 -7.63 4.25
C VAL A 198 11.57 -8.55 3.03
N ARG A 199 10.50 -8.67 2.25
CA ARG A 199 10.41 -9.65 1.16
C ARG A 199 11.49 -9.51 0.09
N ARG A 200 11.87 -8.28 -0.26
CA ARG A 200 12.87 -8.02 -1.34
C ARG A 200 14.27 -7.77 -0.84
N ASP A 201 14.41 -7.39 0.43
CA ASP A 201 15.70 -7.13 1.08
C ASP A 201 15.67 -7.77 2.48
N PRO A 202 15.78 -9.10 2.57
CA PRO A 202 15.70 -9.83 3.82
C PRO A 202 17.01 -9.71 4.61
N GLU A 203 17.13 -8.69 5.44
CA GLU A 203 18.23 -8.59 6.40
C GLU A 203 18.05 -9.66 7.50
N PRO A 204 19.00 -10.62 7.67
CA PRO A 204 18.79 -11.77 8.56
C PRO A 204 18.49 -11.40 10.01
N GLY A 205 19.14 -10.35 10.55
CA GLY A 205 18.89 -9.88 11.91
C GLY A 205 17.50 -9.31 12.10
N LEU A 206 16.99 -8.61 11.08
CA LEU A 206 15.64 -8.06 11.07
C LEU A 206 14.57 -9.15 10.91
N VAL A 207 14.79 -10.09 10.00
CA VAL A 207 13.91 -11.25 9.84
C VAL A 207 13.77 -12.02 11.16
N ALA A 208 14.91 -12.33 11.81
CA ALA A 208 14.89 -13.00 13.11
C ALA A 208 14.19 -12.19 14.21
N GLU A 209 14.23 -10.87 14.17
CA GLU A 209 13.49 -10.00 15.07
C GLU A 209 11.98 -10.09 14.83
N ILE A 210 11.53 -10.06 13.57
CA ILE A 210 10.12 -10.20 13.20
C ILE A 210 9.60 -11.59 13.61
N GLU A 211 10.38 -12.65 13.36
CA GLU A 211 10.04 -14.02 13.77
C GLU A 211 9.87 -14.15 15.31
N ARG A 212 10.70 -13.49 16.09
CA ARG A 212 10.55 -13.49 17.56
C ARG A 212 9.28 -12.76 18.03
N ARG A 213 8.88 -11.70 17.32
CA ARG A 213 7.69 -10.89 17.67
C ARG A 213 6.38 -11.56 17.27
N HIS A 214 6.34 -12.16 16.08
CA HIS A 214 5.10 -12.60 15.42
C HIS A 214 5.05 -14.11 15.15
N GLY A 215 6.16 -14.81 15.30
CA GLY A 215 6.32 -16.23 14.93
C GLY A 215 6.64 -16.45 13.45
N ARG A 216 7.55 -17.39 13.18
CA ARG A 216 7.92 -17.79 11.82
C ARG A 216 6.73 -18.17 10.94
N PRO A 217 5.78 -19.02 11.42
CA PRO A 217 4.65 -19.41 10.59
C PRO A 217 3.77 -18.24 10.12
N ALA A 218 3.58 -17.21 10.98
CA ALA A 218 2.80 -16.03 10.59
C ALA A 218 3.51 -15.18 9.54
N LEU A 219 4.85 -15.02 9.64
CA LEU A 219 5.66 -14.33 8.64
C LEU A 219 5.64 -15.06 7.30
N ASP A 220 5.79 -16.40 7.32
CA ASP A 220 5.77 -17.23 6.12
C ASP A 220 4.39 -17.17 5.43
N ALA A 221 3.28 -17.26 6.19
CA ALA A 221 1.92 -17.13 5.67
C ALA A 221 1.64 -15.73 5.07
N ALA A 222 2.04 -14.66 5.77
CA ALA A 222 1.89 -13.29 5.26
C ALA A 222 2.72 -13.06 3.98
N THR A 223 3.94 -13.59 3.92
CA THR A 223 4.81 -13.51 2.74
C THR A 223 4.20 -14.28 1.56
N ALA A 224 3.72 -15.49 1.78
CA ALA A 224 3.07 -16.30 0.75
C ALA A 224 1.79 -15.63 0.24
N LEU A 225 0.96 -15.10 1.15
CA LEU A 225 -0.25 -14.36 0.79
C LEU A 225 0.06 -13.13 -0.06
N ARG A 226 1.11 -12.36 0.31
CA ARG A 226 1.52 -11.19 -0.49
C ARG A 226 1.95 -11.57 -1.91
N ILE A 227 2.65 -12.69 -2.10
CA ILE A 227 3.05 -13.18 -3.43
C ILE A 227 1.81 -13.47 -4.28
N VAL A 228 0.83 -14.17 -3.74
CA VAL A 228 -0.42 -14.48 -4.44
C VAL A 228 -1.22 -13.21 -4.73
N GLN A 229 -1.32 -12.31 -3.76
CA GLN A 229 -2.11 -11.09 -3.86
C GLN A 229 -1.62 -10.16 -4.99
N VAL A 230 -0.32 -10.06 -5.23
CA VAL A 230 0.21 -9.15 -6.27
C VAL A 230 0.21 -9.76 -7.68
N GLU A 231 -0.03 -11.05 -7.84
CA GLU A 231 0.05 -11.74 -9.14
C GLU A 231 -0.87 -11.11 -10.21
N PRO A 232 -2.17 -10.85 -9.96
CA PRO A 232 -3.02 -10.19 -10.94
C PRO A 232 -2.52 -8.79 -11.33
N TRP A 233 -2.03 -8.02 -10.36
CA TRP A 233 -1.48 -6.69 -10.58
C TRP A 233 -0.22 -6.72 -11.44
N PHE A 234 0.67 -7.71 -11.26
CA PHE A 234 1.84 -7.87 -12.12
C PHE A 234 1.45 -8.14 -13.57
N ARG A 235 0.48 -9.02 -13.84
CA ARG A 235 -0.04 -9.29 -15.19
C ARG A 235 -0.59 -8.02 -15.84
N ILE A 236 -1.34 -7.21 -15.09
CA ILE A 236 -1.91 -5.95 -15.57
C ILE A 236 -0.80 -4.94 -15.89
N HIS A 237 0.22 -4.81 -15.03
CA HIS A 237 1.33 -3.89 -15.25
C HIS A 237 2.22 -4.30 -16.43
N GLU A 238 2.52 -5.58 -16.59
CA GLU A 238 3.26 -6.09 -17.74
C GLU A 238 2.53 -5.80 -19.04
N ALA A 239 1.23 -6.10 -19.11
CA ALA A 239 0.41 -5.79 -20.28
C ALA A 239 0.36 -4.29 -20.60
N ARG A 240 0.29 -3.42 -19.58
CA ARG A 240 0.35 -1.97 -19.76
C ARG A 240 1.67 -1.53 -20.40
N LEU A 241 2.79 -2.06 -19.92
CA LEU A 241 4.12 -1.71 -20.45
C LEU A 241 4.29 -2.17 -21.91
N GLU A 242 3.77 -3.35 -22.25
CA GLU A 242 3.84 -3.91 -23.61
C GLU A 242 2.94 -3.17 -24.61
N GLN A 243 1.76 -2.73 -24.18
CA GLN A 243 0.75 -2.10 -25.04
C GLN A 243 0.83 -0.56 -25.06
N GLY A 244 1.62 0.06 -24.17
CA GLY A 244 1.86 1.50 -24.15
C GLY A 244 0.65 2.36 -23.73
N TRP A 245 -0.23 1.82 -22.85
CA TRP A 245 -1.42 2.55 -22.34
C TRP A 245 -1.39 2.80 -20.84
#